data_7391ee07a5234060095258b052ba517a
#
_entry.id   7391ee07a5234060095258b052ba517a
#
_cell.length_a   1.000
_cell.length_b   1.000
_cell.length_c   1.000
_cell.angle_alpha   90.00
_cell.angle_beta   90.00
_cell.angle_gamma   90.00
#
_symmetry.space_group_name_H-M   'P 1'
#
loop_
_entity.id
_entity.type
_entity.pdbx_description
1 polymer ?
#
loop_
_entity_poly.entity_id
_entity_poly.type
_entity_poly.pdbx_seq_one_letter_code
_entity_poly.pdbx_strand_id
1 'polypeptide(L)'
;MKKGIFTILLSMLLPMTMLAQSYSSLWKSVDVADTKDLQQDKLKALDKIAKKAEAEKEYGHLFKALLLQTTAKACLSPDSLQPEVERLEAREAALKDDVAKAVFSSALGHLYNLRADGSRDAKQKTAFASKSKAYYAQSLQNVAKLAAVKTSVYEPFVVEANYSKIFNDDMLHVLGYEAKAFKVMHDYYAASGNRNAACITALEIIRSQEKADETEVRKSRYLQSVDSLINIYGDLKVAGELALEHYKCLEQIENATAAEKVQYINYAVSKWGAWPPLNYLRNAKMELE
;
A
#
# COMPACT_ATOMS: atom_id res chain seq x y z
N MET A 1 10.34 -75.80 25.82
CA MET A 1 10.07 -74.43 26.21
C MET A 1 11.19 -73.57 25.68
N LYS A 2 10.96 -72.88 24.55
CA LYS A 2 11.95 -71.94 23.97
C LYS A 2 11.36 -70.53 24.14
N LYS A 3 12.01 -69.68 24.96
CA LYS A 3 11.66 -68.24 25.14
C LYS A 3 12.30 -67.50 24.01
N GLY A 4 11.44 -66.94 23.11
CA GLY A 4 11.84 -65.96 22.09
C GLY A 4 12.11 -64.61 22.71
N ILE A 5 13.31 -64.09 22.54
CA ILE A 5 13.69 -62.72 22.91
C ILE A 5 13.27 -61.80 21.76
N PHE A 6 12.25 -60.94 22.01
CA PHE A 6 11.80 -59.92 21.06
C PHE A 6 12.68 -58.67 21.29
N THR A 7 13.69 -58.51 20.41
CA THR A 7 14.54 -57.33 20.43
C THR A 7 13.79 -56.18 19.71
N ILE A 8 13.22 -55.24 20.47
CA ILE A 8 12.65 -54.02 19.94
C ILE A 8 13.82 -53.12 19.54
N LEU A 9 14.04 -52.97 18.22
CA LEU A 9 14.93 -51.97 17.66
C LEU A 9 14.21 -50.60 17.73
N LEU A 10 14.44 -49.88 18.82
CA LEU A 10 13.99 -48.52 18.98
C LEU A 10 14.90 -47.63 18.11
N SER A 11 14.54 -47.44 16.85
CA SER A 11 15.17 -46.44 15.99
C SER A 11 14.90 -45.06 16.57
N MET A 12 15.89 -44.51 17.28
CA MET A 12 15.92 -43.09 17.64
C MET A 12 15.96 -42.30 16.35
N LEU A 13 14.79 -41.83 15.90
CA LEU A 13 14.65 -40.70 15.06
C LEU A 13 15.10 -39.46 15.87
N LEU A 14 16.40 -39.18 15.82
CA LEU A 14 16.92 -37.89 16.21
C LEU A 14 16.19 -36.85 15.34
N PRO A 15 15.43 -35.94 15.92
CA PRO A 15 14.97 -34.81 15.14
C PRO A 15 16.24 -34.06 14.70
N MET A 16 16.56 -34.11 13.40
CA MET A 16 17.43 -33.12 12.81
C MET A 16 16.77 -31.77 13.07
N THR A 17 17.08 -31.16 14.21
CA THR A 17 16.90 -29.73 14.40
C THR A 17 17.86 -29.05 13.44
N MET A 18 17.49 -28.99 12.16
CA MET A 18 17.98 -27.92 11.30
C MET A 18 17.69 -26.67 12.10
N LEU A 19 18.73 -26.01 12.59
CA LEU A 19 18.63 -24.65 13.13
C LEU A 19 17.92 -23.85 12.05
N ALA A 20 16.60 -23.69 12.20
CA ALA A 20 15.78 -23.00 11.23
C ALA A 20 16.29 -21.57 11.20
N GLN A 21 16.99 -21.21 10.13
CA GLN A 21 17.56 -19.89 9.97
C GLN A 21 16.41 -18.87 10.04
N SER A 22 16.52 -17.87 10.91
CA SER A 22 15.48 -16.85 11.10
C SER A 22 15.33 -16.00 9.83
N TYR A 23 14.13 -15.46 9.58
CA TYR A 23 13.93 -14.54 8.47
C TYR A 23 14.87 -13.33 8.53
N SER A 24 15.14 -12.79 9.72
CA SER A 24 16.09 -11.69 9.90
C SER A 24 17.48 -12.06 9.38
N SER A 25 17.99 -13.27 9.70
CA SER A 25 19.28 -13.74 9.21
C SER A 25 19.30 -13.97 7.70
N LEU A 26 18.21 -14.48 7.13
CA LEU A 26 18.09 -14.69 5.68
C LEU A 26 18.03 -13.35 4.94
N TRP A 27 17.24 -12.38 5.40
CA TRP A 27 17.20 -11.04 4.80
C TRP A 27 18.54 -10.32 4.89
N LYS A 28 19.25 -10.45 6.03
CA LYS A 28 20.62 -9.90 6.14
C LYS A 28 21.56 -10.49 5.09
N SER A 29 21.39 -11.77 4.72
CA SER A 29 22.18 -12.37 3.64
C SER A 29 21.86 -11.77 2.27
N VAL A 30 20.58 -11.40 2.03
CA VAL A 30 20.16 -10.66 0.83
C VAL A 30 20.80 -9.27 0.78
N ASP A 31 20.74 -8.53 1.91
CA ASP A 31 21.30 -7.17 2.01
C ASP A 31 22.82 -7.17 1.78
N VAL A 32 23.53 -8.15 2.35
CA VAL A 32 24.99 -8.30 2.15
C VAL A 32 25.31 -8.60 0.69
N ALA A 33 24.55 -9.47 0.04
CA ALA A 33 24.75 -9.80 -1.37
C ALA A 33 24.45 -8.59 -2.27
N ASP A 34 23.40 -7.85 -1.95
CA ASP A 34 23.01 -6.63 -2.68
C ASP A 34 24.08 -5.54 -2.57
N THR A 35 24.57 -5.25 -1.35
CA THR A 35 25.61 -4.26 -1.09
C THR A 35 26.94 -4.59 -1.85
N LYS A 36 27.20 -5.87 -2.08
CA LYS A 36 28.39 -6.35 -2.78
C LYS A 36 28.17 -6.62 -4.28
N ASP A 37 26.99 -6.28 -4.80
CA ASP A 37 26.55 -6.57 -6.19
C ASP A 37 26.69 -8.05 -6.59
N LEU A 38 26.45 -8.97 -5.64
CA LEU A 38 26.55 -10.41 -5.85
C LEU A 38 25.18 -10.99 -6.21
N GLN A 39 24.71 -10.75 -7.44
CA GLN A 39 23.36 -11.11 -7.87
C GLN A 39 23.05 -12.61 -7.74
N GLN A 40 24.01 -13.51 -7.99
CA GLN A 40 23.81 -14.94 -7.85
C GLN A 40 23.61 -15.36 -6.38
N ASP A 41 24.34 -14.76 -5.45
CA ASP A 41 24.19 -15.07 -4.03
C ASP A 41 22.91 -14.45 -3.46
N LYS A 42 22.52 -13.24 -3.96
CA LYS A 42 21.20 -12.66 -3.69
C LYS A 42 20.07 -13.59 -4.12
N LEU A 43 20.13 -14.16 -5.33
CA LEU A 43 19.13 -15.12 -5.81
C LEU A 43 19.06 -16.37 -4.96
N LYS A 44 20.22 -16.95 -4.53
CA LYS A 44 20.25 -18.11 -3.62
C LYS A 44 19.64 -17.81 -2.26
N ALA A 45 19.91 -16.60 -1.71
CA ALA A 45 19.34 -16.19 -0.42
C ALA A 45 17.81 -15.98 -0.54
N LEU A 46 17.34 -15.33 -1.60
CA LEU A 46 15.92 -15.15 -1.89
C LEU A 46 15.18 -16.48 -2.11
N ASP A 47 15.81 -17.45 -2.77
CA ASP A 47 15.24 -18.79 -2.94
C ASP A 47 15.01 -19.51 -1.60
N LYS A 48 15.96 -19.39 -0.67
CA LYS A 48 15.81 -19.94 0.70
C LYS A 48 14.63 -19.27 1.44
N ILE A 49 14.49 -17.95 1.33
CA ILE A 49 13.38 -17.20 1.93
C ILE A 49 12.06 -17.67 1.32
N ALA A 50 11.97 -17.73 0.00
CA ALA A 50 10.74 -18.11 -0.70
C ALA A 50 10.28 -19.52 -0.33
N LYS A 51 11.20 -20.52 -0.31
CA LYS A 51 10.91 -21.90 0.08
C LYS A 51 10.44 -22.01 1.53
N LYS A 52 11.12 -21.32 2.45
CA LYS A 52 10.74 -21.30 3.86
C LYS A 52 9.36 -20.65 4.04
N ALA A 53 9.16 -19.48 3.44
CA ALA A 53 7.92 -18.71 3.58
C ALA A 53 6.72 -19.44 2.94
N GLU A 54 6.93 -20.17 1.84
CA GLU A 54 5.89 -21.00 1.23
C GLU A 54 5.46 -22.14 2.15
N ALA A 55 6.43 -22.83 2.75
CA ALA A 55 6.16 -23.93 3.69
C ALA A 55 5.44 -23.46 4.96
N GLU A 56 5.76 -22.27 5.45
CA GLU A 56 5.20 -21.67 6.66
C GLU A 56 3.96 -20.82 6.39
N LYS A 57 3.59 -20.56 5.13
CA LYS A 57 2.53 -19.65 4.68
C LYS A 57 2.73 -18.20 5.12
N GLU A 58 3.98 -17.80 5.26
CA GLU A 58 4.39 -16.43 5.58
C GLU A 58 4.39 -15.56 4.30
N TYR A 59 3.20 -15.17 3.86
CA TYR A 59 2.98 -14.53 2.56
C TYR A 59 3.75 -13.22 2.40
N GLY A 60 3.95 -12.43 3.47
CA GLY A 60 4.74 -11.21 3.41
C GLY A 60 6.19 -11.46 2.98
N HIS A 61 6.83 -12.46 3.57
CA HIS A 61 8.18 -12.87 3.20
C HIS A 61 8.22 -13.49 1.80
N LEU A 62 7.21 -14.31 1.46
CA LEU A 62 7.12 -14.98 0.16
C LEU A 62 7.02 -13.98 -0.99
N PHE A 63 6.07 -13.04 -0.91
CA PHE A 63 5.82 -12.09 -1.99
C PHE A 63 7.00 -11.15 -2.21
N LYS A 64 7.59 -10.63 -1.11
CA LYS A 64 8.80 -9.80 -1.21
C LYS A 64 9.94 -10.57 -1.88
N ALA A 65 10.18 -11.83 -1.49
CA ALA A 65 11.23 -12.64 -2.08
C ALA A 65 11.00 -12.90 -3.57
N LEU A 66 9.77 -13.24 -3.99
CA LEU A 66 9.43 -13.51 -5.38
C LEU A 66 9.62 -12.28 -6.29
N LEU A 67 9.19 -11.10 -5.84
CA LEU A 67 9.37 -9.86 -6.62
C LEU A 67 10.85 -9.47 -6.73
N LEU A 68 11.62 -9.60 -5.65
CA LEU A 68 13.05 -9.34 -5.68
C LEU A 68 13.82 -10.35 -6.55
N GLN A 69 13.39 -11.62 -6.59
CA GLN A 69 13.94 -12.61 -7.53
C GLN A 69 13.68 -12.19 -8.99
N THR A 70 12.45 -11.75 -9.30
CA THR A 70 12.10 -11.27 -10.64
C THR A 70 12.99 -10.10 -11.07
N THR A 71 13.17 -9.12 -10.19
CA THR A 71 14.04 -7.97 -10.44
C THR A 71 15.50 -8.39 -10.63
N ALA A 72 16.04 -9.22 -9.74
CA ALA A 72 17.43 -9.67 -9.83
C ALA A 72 17.71 -10.47 -11.11
N LYS A 73 16.78 -11.33 -11.53
CA LYS A 73 16.90 -12.06 -12.80
C LYS A 73 16.83 -11.16 -14.01
N ALA A 74 15.92 -10.16 -14.00
CA ALA A 74 15.81 -9.17 -15.08
C ALA A 74 17.08 -8.30 -15.19
N CYS A 75 17.75 -8.00 -14.07
CA CYS A 75 19.06 -7.31 -14.09
C CYS A 75 20.16 -8.17 -14.71
N LEU A 76 20.16 -9.48 -14.49
CA LEU A 76 21.14 -10.39 -15.10
C LEU A 76 20.85 -10.66 -16.57
N SER A 77 19.59 -10.74 -16.95
CA SER A 77 19.14 -10.98 -18.33
C SER A 77 17.81 -10.28 -18.56
N PRO A 78 17.77 -9.15 -19.27
CA PRO A 78 16.53 -8.42 -19.52
C PRO A 78 15.43 -9.26 -20.19
N ASP A 79 15.80 -10.23 -21.03
CA ASP A 79 14.86 -11.15 -21.68
C ASP A 79 14.15 -12.09 -20.70
N SER A 80 14.67 -12.25 -19.49
CA SER A 80 14.03 -13.05 -18.46
C SER A 80 12.81 -12.39 -17.83
N LEU A 81 12.60 -11.09 -18.00
CA LEU A 81 11.52 -10.36 -17.33
C LEU A 81 10.14 -10.92 -17.69
N GLN A 82 9.88 -11.16 -18.98
CA GLN A 82 8.56 -11.64 -19.39
C GLN A 82 8.24 -13.05 -18.83
N PRO A 83 9.12 -14.07 -18.96
CA PRO A 83 8.91 -15.37 -18.31
C PRO A 83 8.74 -15.29 -16.78
N GLU A 84 9.48 -14.41 -16.10
CA GLU A 84 9.34 -14.25 -14.66
C GLU A 84 7.99 -13.61 -14.27
N VAL A 85 7.49 -12.65 -15.04
CA VAL A 85 6.16 -12.07 -14.83
C VAL A 85 5.08 -13.13 -15.02
N GLU A 86 5.16 -13.95 -16.07
CA GLU A 86 4.23 -15.07 -16.31
C GLU A 86 4.26 -16.09 -15.15
N ARG A 87 5.43 -16.33 -14.58
CA ARG A 87 5.59 -17.17 -13.39
C ARG A 87 4.88 -16.55 -12.16
N LEU A 88 4.96 -15.24 -11.98
CA LEU A 88 4.23 -14.55 -10.91
C LEU A 88 2.72 -14.61 -11.13
N GLU A 89 2.22 -14.43 -12.35
CA GLU A 89 0.81 -14.57 -12.70
C GLU A 89 0.29 -15.99 -12.39
N ALA A 90 1.04 -17.02 -12.77
CA ALA A 90 0.69 -18.40 -12.45
C ALA A 90 0.66 -18.67 -10.93
N ARG A 91 1.56 -18.07 -10.18
CA ARG A 91 1.57 -18.12 -8.71
C ARG A 91 0.33 -17.47 -8.11
N GLU A 92 0.00 -16.27 -8.56
CA GLU A 92 -1.21 -15.55 -8.12
C GLU A 92 -2.47 -16.38 -8.37
N ALA A 93 -2.61 -16.94 -9.57
CA ALA A 93 -3.74 -17.78 -9.95
C ALA A 93 -3.89 -19.03 -9.06
N ALA A 94 -2.77 -19.58 -8.56
CA ALA A 94 -2.76 -20.76 -7.69
C ALA A 94 -3.08 -20.48 -6.22
N LEU A 95 -3.06 -19.20 -5.78
CA LEU A 95 -3.37 -18.83 -4.40
C LEU A 95 -4.82 -19.16 -4.05
N LYS A 96 -5.02 -19.79 -2.89
CA LYS A 96 -6.34 -20.18 -2.36
C LYS A 96 -6.84 -19.22 -1.28
N ASP A 97 -5.94 -18.52 -0.60
CA ASP A 97 -6.27 -17.52 0.38
C ASP A 97 -6.67 -16.22 -0.35
N ASP A 98 -7.90 -15.75 -0.12
CA ASP A 98 -8.46 -14.61 -0.82
C ASP A 98 -7.69 -13.31 -0.56
N VAL A 99 -7.20 -13.12 0.69
CA VAL A 99 -6.48 -11.90 1.05
C VAL A 99 -5.06 -11.95 0.51
N ALA A 100 -4.38 -13.10 0.61
CA ALA A 100 -3.06 -13.29 -0.01
C ALA A 100 -3.14 -13.09 -1.53
N LYS A 101 -4.19 -13.61 -2.17
CA LYS A 101 -4.43 -13.40 -3.59
C LYS A 101 -4.64 -11.91 -3.93
N ALA A 102 -5.45 -11.20 -3.14
CA ALA A 102 -5.69 -9.77 -3.31
C ALA A 102 -4.39 -8.94 -3.18
N VAL A 103 -3.56 -9.23 -2.16
CA VAL A 103 -2.27 -8.56 -1.96
C VAL A 103 -1.33 -8.82 -3.15
N PHE A 104 -1.27 -10.06 -3.64
CA PHE A 104 -0.40 -10.39 -4.75
C PHE A 104 -0.92 -9.85 -6.09
N SER A 105 -2.26 -9.81 -6.29
CA SER A 105 -2.88 -9.13 -7.43
C SER A 105 -2.55 -7.63 -7.46
N SER A 106 -2.60 -6.95 -6.30
CA SER A 106 -2.20 -5.54 -6.20
C SER A 106 -0.73 -5.33 -6.62
N ALA A 107 0.16 -6.22 -6.19
CA ALA A 107 1.57 -6.18 -6.60
C ALA A 107 1.76 -6.39 -8.12
N LEU A 108 1.00 -7.30 -8.73
CA LEU A 108 0.99 -7.47 -10.18
C LEU A 108 0.41 -6.23 -10.89
N GLY A 109 -0.63 -5.62 -10.33
CA GLY A 109 -1.17 -4.35 -10.81
C GLY A 109 -0.10 -3.25 -10.85
N HIS A 110 0.65 -3.10 -9.77
CA HIS A 110 1.78 -2.18 -9.69
C HIS A 110 2.88 -2.49 -10.72
N LEU A 111 3.28 -3.75 -10.83
CA LEU A 111 4.28 -4.20 -11.78
C LEU A 111 3.89 -3.86 -13.23
N TYR A 112 2.62 -4.10 -13.59
CA TYR A 112 2.12 -3.76 -14.92
C TYR A 112 1.98 -2.25 -15.14
N ASN A 113 1.71 -1.47 -14.09
CA ASN A 113 1.72 -0.01 -14.17
C ASN A 113 3.13 0.50 -14.51
N LEU A 114 4.15 0.02 -13.79
CA LEU A 114 5.56 0.37 -14.09
C LEU A 114 5.96 -0.01 -15.51
N ARG A 115 5.52 -1.17 -16.01
CA ARG A 115 5.78 -1.58 -17.39
C ARG A 115 5.07 -0.70 -18.42
N ALA A 116 3.86 -0.24 -18.12
CA ALA A 116 3.13 0.70 -18.97
C ALA A 116 3.87 2.05 -19.04
N ASP A 117 4.32 2.57 -17.90
CA ASP A 117 5.04 3.84 -17.82
C ASP A 117 6.40 3.78 -18.51
N GLY A 118 7.10 2.64 -18.41
CA GLY A 118 8.39 2.42 -19.08
C GLY A 118 8.30 2.06 -20.56
N SER A 119 7.11 1.74 -21.09
CA SER A 119 6.98 1.32 -22.50
C SER A 119 6.94 2.51 -23.45
N ARG A 120 7.80 2.43 -24.49
CA ARG A 120 7.80 3.39 -25.62
C ARG A 120 6.80 3.00 -26.72
N ASP A 121 6.40 1.74 -26.78
CA ASP A 121 5.41 1.27 -27.74
C ASP A 121 3.99 1.51 -27.21
N ALA A 122 3.20 2.29 -27.94
CA ALA A 122 1.85 2.70 -27.53
C ALA A 122 0.88 1.50 -27.35
N LYS A 123 1.02 0.44 -28.17
CA LYS A 123 0.18 -0.75 -28.08
C LYS A 123 0.53 -1.56 -26.82
N GLN A 124 1.82 -1.74 -26.55
CA GLN A 124 2.27 -2.40 -25.33
C GLN A 124 1.88 -1.60 -24.09
N LYS A 125 2.07 -0.27 -24.11
CA LYS A 125 1.64 0.62 -23.02
C LYS A 125 0.17 0.43 -22.69
N THR A 126 -0.71 0.45 -23.69
CA THR A 126 -2.15 0.24 -23.51
C THR A 126 -2.47 -1.16 -22.97
N ALA A 127 -1.79 -2.19 -23.46
CA ALA A 127 -1.99 -3.58 -22.99
C ALA A 127 -1.57 -3.73 -21.52
N PHE A 128 -0.42 -3.17 -21.12
CA PHE A 128 0.05 -3.21 -19.73
C PHE A 128 -0.84 -2.40 -18.80
N ALA A 129 -1.28 -1.22 -19.21
CA ALA A 129 -2.23 -0.41 -18.43
C ALA A 129 -3.56 -1.14 -18.22
N SER A 130 -4.06 -1.86 -19.22
CA SER A 130 -5.27 -2.67 -19.11
C SER A 130 -5.08 -3.83 -18.13
N LYS A 131 -3.95 -4.54 -18.16
CA LYS A 131 -3.62 -5.59 -17.20
C LYS A 131 -3.49 -5.02 -15.76
N SER A 132 -2.79 -3.89 -15.60
CA SER A 132 -2.69 -3.20 -14.32
C SER A 132 -4.06 -2.93 -13.72
N LYS A 133 -4.96 -2.32 -14.50
CA LYS A 133 -6.33 -2.03 -14.07
C LYS A 133 -7.11 -3.29 -13.68
N ALA A 134 -6.96 -4.39 -14.43
CA ALA A 134 -7.62 -5.66 -14.13
C ALA A 134 -7.13 -6.25 -12.80
N TYR A 135 -5.82 -6.25 -12.54
CA TYR A 135 -5.25 -6.75 -11.29
C TYR A 135 -5.63 -5.89 -10.08
N TYR A 136 -5.65 -4.56 -10.22
CA TYR A 136 -6.14 -3.69 -9.16
C TYR A 136 -7.64 -3.91 -8.88
N ALA A 137 -8.46 -4.11 -9.90
CA ALA A 137 -9.87 -4.44 -9.69
C ALA A 137 -10.04 -5.81 -9.00
N GLN A 138 -9.22 -6.79 -9.34
CA GLN A 138 -9.21 -8.10 -8.69
C GLN A 138 -8.78 -8.02 -7.23
N SER A 139 -7.79 -7.18 -6.90
CA SER A 139 -7.31 -7.00 -5.53
C SER A 139 -8.38 -6.44 -4.58
N LEU A 140 -9.43 -5.82 -5.09
CA LEU A 140 -10.49 -5.18 -4.30
C LEU A 140 -11.84 -5.94 -4.32
N GLN A 141 -11.89 -7.18 -4.81
CA GLN A 141 -13.15 -7.93 -4.90
C GLN A 141 -13.80 -8.23 -3.55
N ASN A 142 -13.02 -8.37 -2.48
CA ASN A 142 -13.48 -8.76 -1.15
C ASN A 142 -13.18 -7.68 -0.10
N VAL A 143 -13.72 -6.46 -0.29
CA VAL A 143 -13.45 -5.26 0.54
C VAL A 143 -13.58 -5.55 2.05
N ALA A 144 -14.63 -6.24 2.47
CA ALA A 144 -14.87 -6.55 3.87
C ALA A 144 -13.80 -7.48 4.48
N LYS A 145 -13.30 -8.46 3.70
CA LYS A 145 -12.19 -9.33 4.14
C LYS A 145 -10.90 -8.55 4.27
N LEU A 146 -10.63 -7.63 3.33
CA LEU A 146 -9.44 -6.77 3.39
C LEU A 146 -9.46 -5.87 4.61
N ALA A 147 -10.60 -5.28 4.93
CA ALA A 147 -10.77 -4.43 6.11
C ALA A 147 -10.68 -5.20 7.45
N ALA A 148 -10.85 -6.52 7.43
CA ALA A 148 -10.72 -7.37 8.61
C ALA A 148 -9.28 -7.82 8.90
N VAL A 149 -8.34 -7.68 7.96
CA VAL A 149 -6.96 -8.15 8.07
C VAL A 149 -6.00 -6.99 8.28
N LYS A 150 -5.12 -7.10 9.27
CA LYS A 150 -4.09 -6.09 9.55
C LYS A 150 -2.94 -6.16 8.54
N THR A 151 -2.38 -4.99 8.20
CA THR A 151 -1.21 -4.89 7.30
C THR A 151 0.00 -5.64 7.82
N SER A 152 0.18 -5.70 9.15
CA SER A 152 1.29 -6.40 9.80
C SER A 152 1.37 -7.89 9.49
N VAL A 153 0.24 -8.53 9.10
CA VAL A 153 0.22 -9.94 8.67
C VAL A 153 1.06 -10.15 7.39
N TYR A 154 1.27 -9.11 6.61
CA TYR A 154 2.00 -9.17 5.34
C TYR A 154 3.36 -8.47 5.38
N GLU A 155 3.87 -8.17 6.58
CA GLU A 155 5.26 -7.71 6.71
C GLU A 155 6.24 -8.84 6.33
N PRO A 156 7.38 -8.51 5.73
CA PRO A 156 7.89 -7.18 5.39
C PRO A 156 7.53 -6.72 3.96
N PHE A 157 6.55 -7.32 3.31
CA PHE A 157 6.11 -6.96 1.96
C PHE A 157 5.24 -5.70 1.97
N VAL A 158 4.26 -5.66 2.86
CA VAL A 158 3.42 -4.48 3.10
C VAL A 158 4.02 -3.69 4.25
N VAL A 159 4.18 -2.39 4.05
CA VAL A 159 4.63 -1.46 5.08
C VAL A 159 3.46 -0.56 5.53
N GLU A 160 3.56 -0.04 6.75
CA GLU A 160 2.57 0.87 7.29
C GLU A 160 2.47 2.13 6.42
N ALA A 161 1.25 2.50 6.03
CA ALA A 161 0.98 3.68 5.23
C ALA A 161 0.60 4.88 6.10
N ASN A 162 0.58 6.08 5.51
CA ASN A 162 0.10 7.28 6.17
C ASN A 162 -1.35 7.09 6.64
N TYR A 163 -1.67 7.61 7.83
CA TYR A 163 -3.01 7.48 8.43
C TYR A 163 -3.45 6.06 8.80
N SER A 164 -2.55 5.07 8.82
CA SER A 164 -2.85 3.67 9.12
C SER A 164 -3.81 3.50 10.29
N LYS A 165 -3.60 4.22 11.41
CA LYS A 165 -4.45 4.15 12.60
C LYS A 165 -5.89 4.63 12.37
N ILE A 166 -6.08 5.59 11.46
CA ILE A 166 -7.41 6.08 11.05
C ILE A 166 -8.18 4.97 10.32
N PHE A 167 -7.46 4.18 9.54
CA PHE A 167 -7.96 3.04 8.78
C PHE A 167 -7.82 1.71 9.53
N ASN A 168 -7.67 1.75 10.87
CA ASN A 168 -7.52 0.55 11.71
C ASN A 168 -6.36 -0.36 11.31
N ASP A 169 -5.31 0.14 10.69
CA ASP A 169 -4.17 -0.62 10.16
C ASP A 169 -4.62 -1.75 9.19
N ASP A 170 -5.72 -1.59 8.48
CA ASP A 170 -6.29 -2.64 7.66
C ASP A 170 -5.71 -2.70 6.23
N MET A 171 -5.87 -3.86 5.60
CA MET A 171 -5.35 -4.13 4.26
C MET A 171 -6.12 -3.37 3.17
N LEU A 172 -7.43 -3.07 3.38
CA LEU A 172 -8.21 -2.27 2.44
C LEU A 172 -7.60 -0.89 2.21
N HIS A 173 -7.08 -0.28 3.29
CA HIS A 173 -6.40 1.01 3.19
C HIS A 173 -5.24 0.96 2.19
N VAL A 174 -4.32 0.03 2.36
CA VAL A 174 -3.11 -0.05 1.52
C VAL A 174 -3.47 -0.39 0.07
N LEU A 175 -4.28 -1.44 -0.14
CA LEU A 175 -4.64 -1.86 -1.51
C LEU A 175 -5.54 -0.84 -2.21
N GLY A 176 -6.43 -0.18 -1.47
CA GLY A 176 -7.30 0.86 -2.00
C GLY A 176 -6.55 2.11 -2.44
N TYR A 177 -5.54 2.54 -1.67
CA TYR A 177 -4.67 3.66 -2.06
C TYR A 177 -3.81 3.31 -3.28
N GLU A 178 -3.22 2.12 -3.30
CA GLU A 178 -2.43 1.65 -4.44
C GLU A 178 -3.25 1.63 -5.74
N ALA A 179 -4.48 1.14 -5.66
CA ALA A 179 -5.43 1.11 -6.78
C ALA A 179 -6.10 2.47 -7.06
N LYS A 180 -5.88 3.50 -6.24
CA LYS A 180 -6.62 4.78 -6.25
C LYS A 180 -8.14 4.60 -6.23
N ALA A 181 -8.61 3.58 -5.53
CA ALA A 181 -10.01 3.19 -5.46
C ALA A 181 -10.76 3.92 -4.31
N PHE A 182 -10.54 5.23 -4.19
CA PHE A 182 -11.01 6.03 -3.07
C PHE A 182 -12.52 5.98 -2.85
N LYS A 183 -13.30 5.85 -3.94
CA LYS A 183 -14.76 5.70 -3.81
C LYS A 183 -15.14 4.37 -3.16
N VAL A 184 -14.49 3.28 -3.52
CA VAL A 184 -14.72 1.95 -2.92
C VAL A 184 -14.39 1.97 -1.43
N MET A 185 -13.28 2.58 -1.07
CA MET A 185 -12.85 2.77 0.32
C MET A 185 -13.87 3.63 1.09
N HIS A 186 -14.24 4.78 0.54
CA HIS A 186 -15.20 5.70 1.17
C HIS A 186 -16.54 5.01 1.45
N ASP A 187 -17.10 4.33 0.44
CA ASP A 187 -18.39 3.64 0.56
C ASP A 187 -18.34 2.60 1.69
N TYR A 188 -17.24 1.84 1.80
CA TYR A 188 -17.05 0.85 2.87
C TYR A 188 -16.93 1.51 4.25
N TYR A 189 -16.02 2.51 4.42
CA TYR A 189 -15.79 3.12 5.72
C TYR A 189 -16.97 3.94 6.21
N ALA A 190 -17.69 4.59 5.31
CA ALA A 190 -18.94 5.28 5.65
C ALA A 190 -20.01 4.29 6.13
N ALA A 191 -20.20 3.18 5.42
CA ALA A 191 -21.16 2.14 5.79
C ALA A 191 -20.79 1.41 7.10
N SER A 192 -19.50 1.22 7.38
CA SER A 192 -18.98 0.60 8.61
C SER A 192 -18.93 1.53 9.82
N GLY A 193 -19.27 2.82 9.65
CA GLY A 193 -19.27 3.82 10.72
C GLY A 193 -17.89 4.40 11.04
N ASN A 194 -16.82 4.06 10.29
CA ASN A 194 -15.51 4.70 10.46
C ASN A 194 -15.50 6.07 9.77
N ARG A 195 -16.12 7.06 10.41
CA ARG A 195 -16.24 8.43 9.89
C ARG A 195 -14.89 9.12 9.65
N ASN A 196 -13.85 8.78 10.43
CA ASN A 196 -12.52 9.34 10.22
C ASN A 196 -11.92 8.90 8.88
N ALA A 197 -11.96 7.59 8.59
CA ALA A 197 -11.51 7.04 7.31
C ALA A 197 -12.38 7.53 6.14
N ALA A 198 -13.71 7.64 6.34
CA ALA A 198 -14.63 8.20 5.34
C ALA A 198 -14.29 9.67 5.02
N CYS A 199 -13.93 10.48 6.01
CA CYS A 199 -13.49 11.87 5.81
C CYS A 199 -12.24 11.96 4.92
N ILE A 200 -11.20 11.17 5.23
CA ILE A 200 -9.96 11.17 4.44
C ILE A 200 -10.22 10.68 3.01
N THR A 201 -10.96 9.58 2.84
CA THR A 201 -11.24 9.04 1.51
C THR A 201 -12.14 9.97 0.69
N ALA A 202 -13.07 10.71 1.31
CA ALA A 202 -13.85 11.74 0.63
C ALA A 202 -12.95 12.87 0.10
N LEU A 203 -11.96 13.32 0.87
CA LEU A 203 -10.97 14.28 0.42
C LEU A 203 -10.16 13.74 -0.77
N GLU A 204 -9.71 12.47 -0.72
CA GLU A 204 -8.98 11.86 -1.83
C GLU A 204 -9.83 11.72 -3.11
N ILE A 205 -11.15 11.51 -2.98
CA ILE A 205 -12.06 11.50 -4.13
C ILE A 205 -12.03 12.86 -4.83
N ILE A 206 -12.23 13.96 -4.11
CA ILE A 206 -12.24 15.29 -4.72
C ILE A 206 -10.86 15.67 -5.28
N ARG A 207 -9.76 15.34 -4.59
CA ARG A 207 -8.39 15.52 -5.08
C ARG A 207 -8.14 14.78 -6.39
N SER A 208 -8.67 13.56 -6.53
CA SER A 208 -8.47 12.74 -7.74
C SER A 208 -9.21 13.30 -8.95
N GLN A 209 -10.29 14.03 -8.74
CA GLN A 209 -11.12 14.63 -9.81
C GLN A 209 -10.53 15.93 -10.37
N GLU A 210 -9.63 16.59 -9.60
CA GLU A 210 -9.18 17.94 -9.91
C GLU A 210 -7.98 18.05 -10.87
N LYS A 211 -7.32 16.94 -11.15
CA LYS A 211 -6.01 16.93 -11.85
C LYS A 211 -5.95 17.45 -13.29
N ALA A 212 -7.01 18.03 -13.85
CA ALA A 212 -7.05 18.28 -15.29
C ALA A 212 -7.13 19.74 -15.74
N ASP A 213 -7.39 20.75 -14.88
CA ASP A 213 -7.63 22.13 -15.38
C ASP A 213 -7.44 23.19 -14.28
N GLU A 214 -6.58 24.19 -14.48
CA GLU A 214 -6.21 25.23 -13.51
C GLU A 214 -7.05 26.51 -13.60
N THR A 215 -8.29 26.45 -14.10
CA THR A 215 -9.14 27.64 -14.23
C THR A 215 -9.68 28.14 -12.88
N GLU A 216 -9.84 29.46 -12.73
CA GLU A 216 -10.40 30.09 -11.51
C GLU A 216 -11.82 29.56 -11.15
N VAL A 217 -12.64 29.26 -12.15
CA VAL A 217 -13.97 28.65 -11.94
C VAL A 217 -13.84 27.27 -11.29
N ARG A 218 -12.81 26.54 -11.61
CA ARG A 218 -12.55 25.20 -11.07
C ARG A 218 -12.00 25.25 -9.66
N LYS A 219 -11.08 26.16 -9.38
CA LYS A 219 -10.57 26.43 -8.03
C LYS A 219 -11.72 26.79 -7.07
N SER A 220 -12.65 27.63 -7.51
CA SER A 220 -13.84 27.98 -6.73
C SER A 220 -14.75 26.76 -6.49
N ARG A 221 -14.96 25.91 -7.48
CA ARG A 221 -15.77 24.68 -7.34
C ARG A 221 -15.12 23.67 -6.40
N TYR A 222 -13.81 23.53 -6.48
CA TYR A 222 -13.06 22.66 -5.58
C TYR A 222 -13.17 23.14 -4.13
N LEU A 223 -12.96 24.42 -3.89
CA LEU A 223 -13.13 25.01 -2.58
C LEU A 223 -14.55 24.76 -2.02
N GLN A 224 -15.59 24.92 -2.83
CA GLN A 224 -16.97 24.58 -2.44
C GLN A 224 -17.13 23.10 -2.09
N SER A 225 -16.43 22.20 -2.79
CA SER A 225 -16.43 20.76 -2.47
C SER A 225 -15.76 20.51 -1.12
N VAL A 226 -14.61 21.15 -0.85
CA VAL A 226 -13.94 21.08 0.46
C VAL A 226 -14.86 21.61 1.58
N ASP A 227 -15.52 22.73 1.38
CA ASP A 227 -16.46 23.31 2.35
C ASP A 227 -17.65 22.38 2.62
N SER A 228 -18.14 21.70 1.59
CA SER A 228 -19.20 20.71 1.74
C SER A 228 -18.73 19.54 2.63
N LEU A 229 -17.49 19.08 2.47
CA LEU A 229 -16.93 18.06 3.35
C LEU A 229 -16.70 18.57 4.77
N ILE A 230 -16.30 19.84 4.95
CA ILE A 230 -16.16 20.46 6.28
C ILE A 230 -17.53 20.50 6.99
N ASN A 231 -18.61 20.75 6.26
CA ASN A 231 -19.97 20.71 6.83
C ASN A 231 -20.38 19.31 7.28
N ILE A 232 -19.93 18.24 6.59
CA ILE A 232 -20.25 16.85 6.90
C ILE A 232 -19.40 16.30 8.04
N TYR A 233 -18.10 16.60 8.06
CA TYR A 233 -17.09 15.99 8.91
C TYR A 233 -16.44 16.94 9.92
N GLY A 234 -16.86 18.20 9.97
CA GLY A 234 -16.21 19.24 10.77
C GLY A 234 -16.30 19.06 12.30
N ASP A 235 -17.07 18.09 12.77
CA ASP A 235 -17.09 17.64 14.17
C ASP A 235 -15.92 16.70 14.50
N LEU A 236 -15.22 16.16 13.49
CA LEU A 236 -14.11 15.24 13.67
C LEU A 236 -12.78 15.99 13.79
N LYS A 237 -11.86 15.46 14.61
CA LYS A 237 -10.50 15.98 14.71
C LYS A 237 -9.75 15.89 13.37
N VAL A 238 -9.96 14.83 12.61
CA VAL A 238 -9.33 14.58 11.30
C VAL A 238 -9.78 15.59 10.22
N ALA A 239 -10.90 16.30 10.42
CA ALA A 239 -11.32 17.40 9.54
C ALA A 239 -10.31 18.55 9.50
N GLY A 240 -9.30 18.54 10.35
CA GLY A 240 -8.12 19.38 10.18
C GLY A 240 -7.41 19.20 8.83
N GLU A 241 -7.50 18.02 8.19
CA GLU A 241 -7.02 17.83 6.81
C GLU A 241 -7.83 18.64 5.80
N LEU A 242 -9.16 18.69 5.98
CA LEU A 242 -10.04 19.50 5.14
C LEU A 242 -9.76 21.00 5.33
N ALA A 243 -9.51 21.41 6.58
CA ALA A 243 -9.15 22.79 6.88
C ALA A 243 -7.81 23.18 6.26
N LEU A 244 -6.82 22.29 6.27
CA LEU A 244 -5.56 22.49 5.59
C LEU A 244 -5.74 22.61 4.07
N GLU A 245 -6.57 21.75 3.50
CA GLU A 245 -6.88 21.78 2.07
C GLU A 245 -7.60 23.06 1.66
N HIS A 246 -8.59 23.49 2.44
CA HIS A 246 -9.27 24.77 2.23
C HIS A 246 -8.28 25.94 2.21
N TYR A 247 -7.36 26.00 3.19
CA TYR A 247 -6.34 27.05 3.24
C TYR A 247 -5.44 27.04 2.00
N LYS A 248 -5.00 25.88 1.53
CA LYS A 248 -4.21 25.76 0.28
C LYS A 248 -4.98 26.28 -0.94
N CYS A 249 -6.29 26.10 -0.97
CA CYS A 249 -7.11 26.72 -2.00
C CYS A 249 -7.11 28.26 -1.89
N LEU A 250 -7.23 28.80 -0.67
CA LEU A 250 -7.14 30.25 -0.45
C LEU A 250 -5.79 30.84 -0.87
N GLU A 251 -4.70 30.10 -0.70
CA GLU A 251 -3.37 30.55 -1.16
C GLU A 251 -3.29 30.70 -2.68
N GLN A 252 -4.09 29.93 -3.43
CA GLN A 252 -4.10 29.93 -4.90
C GLN A 252 -5.11 30.91 -5.51
N ILE A 253 -5.97 31.53 -4.70
CA ILE A 253 -6.94 32.54 -5.15
C ILE A 253 -6.25 33.88 -5.18
N GLU A 254 -6.13 34.52 -6.39
CA GLU A 254 -5.41 35.78 -6.59
C GLU A 254 -5.89 36.92 -5.71
N ASN A 255 -7.19 37.01 -5.43
CA ASN A 255 -7.79 38.09 -4.68
C ASN A 255 -7.94 37.85 -3.17
N ALA A 256 -7.45 36.68 -2.65
CA ALA A 256 -7.50 36.40 -1.21
C ALA A 256 -6.48 37.24 -0.45
N THR A 257 -6.97 38.16 0.39
CA THR A 257 -6.12 39.07 1.18
C THR A 257 -5.38 38.33 2.33
N ALA A 258 -4.27 38.92 2.80
CA ALA A 258 -3.58 38.40 3.97
C ALA A 258 -4.51 38.37 5.21
N ALA A 259 -5.37 39.37 5.37
CA ALA A 259 -6.33 39.43 6.48
C ALA A 259 -7.32 38.25 6.45
N GLU A 260 -7.89 37.92 5.27
CA GLU A 260 -8.79 36.78 5.11
C GLU A 260 -8.06 35.44 5.41
N LYS A 261 -6.82 35.28 4.95
CA LYS A 261 -5.99 34.09 5.23
C LYS A 261 -5.74 33.97 6.74
N VAL A 262 -5.35 35.03 7.43
CA VAL A 262 -5.13 35.03 8.89
C VAL A 262 -6.44 34.75 9.64
N GLN A 263 -7.56 35.33 9.21
CA GLN A 263 -8.86 35.04 9.82
C GLN A 263 -9.22 33.56 9.70
N TYR A 264 -9.04 32.98 8.52
CA TYR A 264 -9.29 31.54 8.32
C TYR A 264 -8.36 30.66 9.16
N ILE A 265 -7.05 30.95 9.22
CA ILE A 265 -6.09 30.24 10.05
C ILE A 265 -6.54 30.24 11.51
N ASN A 266 -6.91 31.39 12.05
CA ASN A 266 -7.38 31.52 13.43
C ASN A 266 -8.61 30.64 13.70
N TYR A 267 -9.58 30.63 12.77
CA TYR A 267 -10.74 29.74 12.83
C TYR A 267 -10.35 28.26 12.82
N ALA A 268 -9.56 27.85 11.82
CA ALA A 268 -9.13 26.45 11.66
C ALA A 268 -8.34 25.93 12.87
N VAL A 269 -7.38 26.72 13.36
CA VAL A 269 -6.56 26.37 14.53
C VAL A 269 -7.40 26.32 15.81
N SER A 270 -8.39 27.21 15.98
CA SER A 270 -9.28 27.18 17.14
C SER A 270 -10.14 25.91 17.18
N LYS A 271 -10.57 25.43 16.01
CA LYS A 271 -11.50 24.29 15.89
C LYS A 271 -10.78 22.94 15.83
N TRP A 272 -9.69 22.83 15.07
CA TRP A 272 -8.99 21.57 14.80
C TRP A 272 -7.49 21.61 15.18
N GLY A 273 -7.06 22.59 15.96
CA GLY A 273 -5.64 22.79 16.29
C GLY A 273 -4.92 21.65 16.99
N ALA A 274 -5.67 20.65 17.49
CA ALA A 274 -5.10 19.39 18.00
C ALA A 274 -4.74 18.41 16.89
N TRP A 275 -5.04 18.70 15.61
CA TRP A 275 -4.62 17.91 14.47
C TRP A 275 -3.19 18.30 14.06
N PRO A 276 -2.19 17.38 14.14
CA PRO A 276 -0.77 17.74 14.00
C PRO A 276 -0.40 18.45 12.69
N PRO A 277 -0.95 18.07 11.51
CA PRO A 277 -0.64 18.77 10.25
C PRO A 277 -1.02 20.24 10.22
N LEU A 278 -1.93 20.72 11.09
CA LEU A 278 -2.28 22.15 11.21
C LEU A 278 -1.15 23.03 11.78
N ASN A 279 -0.02 22.46 12.20
CA ASN A 279 1.18 23.25 12.47
C ASN A 279 1.65 24.04 11.24
N TYR A 280 1.37 23.53 10.02
CA TYR A 280 1.60 24.27 8.79
C TYR A 280 0.89 25.63 8.80
N LEU A 281 -0.39 25.69 9.21
CA LEU A 281 -1.16 26.94 9.28
C LEU A 281 -0.59 27.91 10.31
N ARG A 282 -0.05 27.42 11.43
CA ARG A 282 0.60 28.30 12.43
C ARG A 282 1.84 28.97 11.87
N ASN A 283 2.64 28.24 11.08
CA ASN A 283 3.81 28.80 10.41
C ASN A 283 3.41 29.80 9.33
N ALA A 284 2.43 29.45 8.48
CA ALA A 284 1.89 30.36 7.45
C ALA A 284 1.35 31.66 8.05
N LYS A 285 0.71 31.62 9.23
CA LYS A 285 0.26 32.82 9.94
C LYS A 285 1.43 33.76 10.28
N MET A 286 2.54 33.21 10.77
CA MET A 286 3.74 34.01 11.12
C MET A 286 4.38 34.70 9.92
N GLU A 287 4.19 34.16 8.72
CA GLU A 287 4.69 34.75 7.47
C GLU A 287 3.77 35.85 6.93
N LEU A 288 2.48 35.84 7.33
CA LEU A 288 1.48 36.83 6.90
C LEU A 288 1.37 38.03 7.83
N GLU A 289 1.80 37.93 9.09
CA GLU A 289 1.86 38.98 10.13
C GLU A 289 3.22 39.70 10.10
#